data_be82c9e0ee35424351b18404d68370b7
#
_entry.id   be82c9e0ee35424351b18404d68370b7
#
_cell.length_a   1.000
_cell.length_b   1.000
_cell.length_c   1.000
_cell.angle_alpha   90.00
_cell.angle_beta   90.00
_cell.angle_gamma   90.00
#
_symmetry.space_group_name_H-M   'P 1'
#
loop_
_entity.id
_entity.type
_entity.pdbx_description
1 polymer ?
#
loop_
_entity_poly.entity_id
_entity_poly.type
_entity_poly.pdbx_seq_one_letter_code
_entity_poly.pdbx_strand_id
1 'polypeptide(L)'
;MKLEDITEQPPGVLDQLPIDVLESLKSQADAHAAAASQMVAILHGVFERRYAAGLNSTGTHHRQDGEFDIKITVPKRVDWSQPKLAEAVETIKGWGEDPSEYVDTTIKVQERKFDAWPSAIRDLFEPARTVKTGKPKFDVALAKKEAA
;
A
#
# COMPACT_ATOMS: atom_id res chain seq x y z
N MET A 1 -16.98 28.35 0.55
CA MET A 1 -16.14 27.65 1.54
C MET A 1 -14.76 27.40 0.96
N LYS A 2 -13.73 27.69 1.69
CA LYS A 2 -12.35 27.39 1.28
C LYS A 2 -11.92 26.02 1.80
N LEU A 3 -10.91 25.43 1.19
CA LEU A 3 -10.37 24.12 1.61
C LEU A 3 -9.88 24.15 3.08
N GLU A 4 -9.30 25.25 3.49
CA GLU A 4 -8.77 25.45 4.85
C GLU A 4 -9.83 25.39 5.93
N ASP A 5 -11.08 25.78 5.57
CA ASP A 5 -12.20 25.85 6.52
C ASP A 5 -12.78 24.46 6.84
N ILE A 6 -12.48 23.42 6.05
CA ILE A 6 -13.08 22.08 6.18
C ILE A 6 -12.84 21.47 7.56
N THR A 7 -11.63 21.64 8.08
CA THR A 7 -11.22 21.02 9.36
C THR A 7 -11.93 21.62 10.57
N GLU A 8 -12.47 22.82 10.41
CA GLU A 8 -13.16 23.56 11.47
C GLU A 8 -14.69 23.42 11.40
N GLN A 9 -15.22 22.83 10.31
CA GLN A 9 -16.66 22.68 10.13
C GLN A 9 -17.19 21.41 10.79
N PRO A 10 -18.36 21.49 11.43
CA PRO A 10 -19.07 20.29 11.86
C PRO A 10 -19.43 19.39 10.67
N PRO A 11 -19.36 18.04 10.82
CA PRO A 11 -19.68 17.11 9.73
C PRO A 11 -21.05 17.37 9.08
N GLY A 12 -22.07 17.69 9.86
CA GLY A 12 -23.41 17.95 9.35
C GLY A 12 -23.53 19.18 8.42
N VAL A 13 -22.59 20.14 8.53
CA VAL A 13 -22.50 21.28 7.60
C VAL A 13 -21.93 20.84 6.27
N LEU A 14 -20.89 19.99 6.31
CA LEU A 14 -20.24 19.47 5.10
C LEU A 14 -21.18 18.56 4.32
N ASP A 15 -21.98 17.77 5.00
CA ASP A 15 -22.95 16.83 4.37
C ASP A 15 -24.05 17.55 3.57
N GLN A 16 -24.30 18.83 3.85
CA GLN A 16 -25.31 19.64 3.17
C GLN A 16 -24.76 20.48 2.01
N LEU A 17 -23.46 20.43 1.77
CA LEU A 17 -22.88 21.20 0.67
C LEU A 17 -23.34 20.67 -0.69
N PRO A 18 -23.59 21.55 -1.66
CA PRO A 18 -23.85 21.17 -3.04
C PRO A 18 -22.71 20.32 -3.61
N ILE A 19 -23.04 19.40 -4.53
CA ILE A 19 -22.07 18.45 -5.08
C ILE A 19 -20.93 19.12 -5.86
N ASP A 20 -21.21 20.22 -6.53
CA ASP A 20 -20.19 21.01 -7.24
C ASP A 20 -19.18 21.64 -6.29
N VAL A 21 -19.63 22.07 -5.10
CA VAL A 21 -18.73 22.56 -4.04
C VAL A 21 -17.90 21.43 -3.47
N LEU A 22 -18.50 20.28 -3.19
CA LEU A 22 -17.79 19.09 -2.69
C LEU A 22 -16.77 18.58 -3.70
N GLU A 23 -17.10 18.55 -4.99
CA GLU A 23 -16.19 18.17 -6.07
C GLU A 23 -14.98 19.12 -6.11
N SER A 24 -15.23 20.43 -6.09
CA SER A 24 -14.18 21.44 -6.10
C SER A 24 -13.26 21.32 -4.88
N LEU A 25 -13.82 21.16 -3.69
CA LEU A 25 -13.05 20.96 -2.45
C LEU A 25 -12.23 19.67 -2.50
N LYS A 26 -12.81 18.59 -2.98
CA LYS A 26 -12.11 17.31 -3.16
C LYS A 26 -10.95 17.45 -4.14
N SER A 27 -11.16 18.07 -5.27
CA SER A 27 -10.14 18.29 -6.30
C SER A 27 -8.96 19.12 -5.74
N GLN A 28 -9.26 20.18 -4.99
CA GLN A 28 -8.24 20.99 -4.33
C GLN A 28 -7.47 20.18 -3.27
N ALA A 29 -8.17 19.38 -2.46
CA ALA A 29 -7.53 18.53 -1.45
C ALA A 29 -6.60 17.48 -2.07
N ASP A 30 -7.04 16.83 -3.14
CA ASP A 30 -6.23 15.85 -3.88
C ASP A 30 -4.97 16.52 -4.47
N ALA A 31 -5.10 17.71 -5.03
CA ALA A 31 -3.97 18.48 -5.57
C ALA A 31 -2.97 18.89 -4.47
N HIS A 32 -3.45 19.35 -3.31
CA HIS A 32 -2.60 19.68 -2.17
C HIS A 32 -1.86 18.45 -1.62
N ALA A 33 -2.55 17.31 -1.53
CA ALA A 33 -1.94 16.06 -1.09
C ALA A 33 -0.82 15.60 -2.05
N ALA A 34 -1.07 15.70 -3.35
CA ALA A 34 -0.07 15.36 -4.38
C ALA A 34 1.14 16.29 -4.31
N ALA A 35 0.92 17.60 -4.17
CA ALA A 35 1.99 18.58 -4.05
C ALA A 35 2.83 18.35 -2.78
N ALA A 36 2.17 18.09 -1.64
CA ALA A 36 2.85 17.79 -0.39
C ALA A 36 3.68 16.50 -0.50
N SER A 37 3.14 15.45 -1.11
CA SER A 37 3.85 14.19 -1.35
C SER A 37 5.09 14.40 -2.21
N GLN A 38 5.00 15.24 -3.25
CA GLN A 38 6.13 15.59 -4.09
C GLN A 38 7.22 16.35 -3.32
N MET A 39 6.83 17.31 -2.48
CA MET A 39 7.77 18.04 -1.64
C MET A 39 8.51 17.11 -0.66
N VAL A 40 7.78 16.19 -0.04
CA VAL A 40 8.38 15.17 0.86
C VAL A 40 9.39 14.32 0.10
N ALA A 41 9.06 13.87 -1.12
CA ALA A 41 9.99 13.07 -1.94
C ALA A 41 11.26 13.86 -2.33
N ILE A 42 11.12 15.14 -2.68
CA ILE A 42 12.26 16.01 -2.98
C ILE A 42 13.16 16.16 -1.74
N LEU A 43 12.58 16.46 -0.58
CA LEU A 43 13.33 16.59 0.68
C LEU A 43 14.01 15.29 1.08
N HIS A 44 13.33 14.16 0.93
CA HIS A 44 13.92 12.84 1.15
C HIS A 44 15.18 12.65 0.28
N GLY A 45 15.10 12.98 -1.00
CA GLY A 45 16.25 12.93 -1.90
C GLY A 45 17.40 13.84 -1.48
N VAL A 46 17.11 15.00 -0.88
CA VAL A 46 18.14 15.89 -0.31
C VAL A 46 18.82 15.20 0.89
N PHE A 47 18.04 14.62 1.80
CA PHE A 47 18.58 13.90 2.95
C PHE A 47 19.42 12.70 2.52
N GLU A 48 18.97 11.93 1.54
CA GLU A 48 19.75 10.81 0.99
C GLU A 48 21.11 11.28 0.47
N ARG A 49 21.16 12.30 -0.35
CA ARG A 49 22.42 12.81 -0.93
C ARG A 49 23.36 13.38 0.13
N ARG A 50 22.81 14.06 1.14
CA ARG A 50 23.64 14.71 2.17
C ARG A 50 24.17 13.73 3.21
N TYR A 51 23.37 12.76 3.62
CA TYR A 51 23.67 11.98 4.83
C TYR A 51 23.75 10.46 4.61
N ALA A 52 23.10 9.95 3.57
CA ALA A 52 23.04 8.51 3.31
C ALA A 52 23.90 8.06 2.12
N ALA A 53 24.53 8.96 1.40
CA ALA A 53 25.43 8.60 0.31
C ALA A 53 26.56 7.69 0.80
N GLY A 54 26.70 6.52 0.14
CA GLY A 54 27.72 5.51 0.51
C GLY A 54 27.33 4.61 1.67
N LEU A 55 26.15 4.74 2.26
CA LEU A 55 25.65 3.80 3.26
C LEU A 55 25.14 2.52 2.57
N ASN A 56 25.83 1.42 2.77
CA ASN A 56 25.53 0.09 2.21
C ASN A 56 25.35 -0.99 3.28
N SER A 57 25.37 -0.62 4.55
CA SER A 57 25.07 -1.52 5.66
C SER A 57 23.72 -1.23 6.27
N THR A 58 22.99 -2.29 6.63
CA THR A 58 21.71 -2.20 7.34
C THR A 58 21.91 -1.74 8.78
N GLY A 59 20.86 -1.21 9.38
CA GLY A 59 20.87 -0.77 10.77
C GLY A 59 20.74 0.73 10.91
N THR A 60 21.02 1.22 12.10
CA THR A 60 20.92 2.63 12.45
C THR A 60 22.30 3.29 12.37
N HIS A 61 22.35 4.39 11.64
CA HIS A 61 23.53 5.23 11.49
C HIS A 61 23.22 6.63 12.00
N HIS A 62 24.22 7.31 12.52
CA HIS A 62 24.12 8.68 12.98
C HIS A 62 25.11 9.59 12.25
N ARG A 63 24.66 10.78 11.92
CA ARG A 63 25.49 11.87 11.37
C ARG A 63 25.17 13.13 12.15
N GLN A 64 26.17 13.91 12.43
CA GLN A 64 26.01 15.20 13.08
C GLN A 64 26.15 16.33 12.07
N ASP A 65 25.20 17.27 12.10
CA ASP A 65 25.22 18.48 11.28
C ASP A 65 24.86 19.67 12.18
N GLY A 66 25.87 20.44 12.58
CA GLY A 66 25.70 21.49 13.55
C GLY A 66 25.23 20.94 14.90
N GLU A 67 24.09 21.45 15.38
CA GLU A 67 23.45 21.02 16.62
C GLU A 67 22.50 19.81 16.43
N PHE A 68 22.35 19.34 15.17
CA PHE A 68 21.42 18.26 14.84
C PHE A 68 22.12 16.92 14.75
N ASP A 69 21.52 15.90 15.33
CA ASP A 69 21.86 14.51 15.12
C ASP A 69 20.89 13.91 14.11
N ILE A 70 21.44 13.43 12.98
CA ILE A 70 20.68 12.83 11.90
C ILE A 70 20.72 11.32 12.08
N LYS A 71 19.60 10.74 12.49
CA LYS A 71 19.42 9.30 12.60
C LYS A 71 18.96 8.74 11.26
N ILE A 72 19.74 7.83 10.70
CA ILE A 72 19.45 7.18 9.42
C ILE A 72 19.22 5.70 9.68
N THR A 73 18.02 5.22 9.39
CA THR A 73 17.70 3.81 9.52
C THR A 73 17.66 3.18 8.14
N VAL A 74 18.59 2.28 7.88
CA VAL A 74 18.67 1.48 6.66
C VAL A 74 18.03 0.12 6.93
N PRO A 75 16.79 -0.13 6.43
CA PRO A 75 16.09 -1.37 6.72
C PRO A 75 16.75 -2.56 6.01
N LYS A 76 16.74 -3.71 6.67
CA LYS A 76 17.10 -4.96 6.05
C LYS A 76 15.93 -5.46 5.21
N ARG A 77 16.16 -5.69 3.93
CA ARG A 77 15.20 -6.37 3.03
C ARG A 77 15.76 -7.74 2.67
N VAL A 78 14.93 -8.75 2.78
CA VAL A 78 15.27 -10.12 2.41
C VAL A 78 14.18 -10.62 1.46
N ASP A 79 14.61 -11.02 0.27
CA ASP A 79 13.75 -11.65 -0.72
C ASP A 79 14.08 -13.14 -0.80
N TRP A 80 13.06 -13.97 -0.74
CA TRP A 80 13.20 -15.41 -0.80
C TRP A 80 12.74 -15.93 -2.16
N SER A 81 13.63 -16.61 -2.87
CA SER A 81 13.28 -17.28 -4.12
C SER A 81 12.39 -18.48 -3.85
N GLN A 82 11.14 -18.44 -4.28
CA GLN A 82 10.18 -19.52 -4.08
C GLN A 82 10.64 -20.87 -4.67
N PRO A 83 11.19 -20.94 -5.91
CA PRO A 83 11.73 -22.20 -6.44
C PRO A 83 12.85 -22.78 -5.58
N LYS A 84 13.78 -21.94 -5.10
CA LYS A 84 14.88 -22.39 -4.24
C LYS A 84 14.41 -22.82 -2.86
N LEU A 85 13.38 -22.15 -2.30
CA LEU A 85 12.76 -22.58 -1.05
C LEU A 85 12.09 -23.94 -1.19
N ALA A 86 11.39 -24.20 -2.31
CA ALA A 86 10.80 -25.49 -2.59
C ALA A 86 11.84 -26.62 -2.64
N GLU A 87 12.98 -26.39 -3.30
CA GLU A 87 14.10 -27.33 -3.33
C GLU A 87 14.67 -27.59 -1.93
N ALA A 88 14.84 -26.53 -1.12
CA ALA A 88 15.30 -26.65 0.24
C ALA A 88 14.34 -27.45 1.12
N VAL A 89 13.03 -27.25 0.97
CA VAL A 89 12.00 -28.00 1.68
C VAL A 89 12.08 -29.50 1.33
N GLU A 90 12.21 -29.84 0.04
CA GLU A 90 12.35 -31.24 -0.37
C GLU A 90 13.65 -31.86 0.15
N THR A 91 14.74 -31.10 0.22
CA THR A 91 16.01 -31.56 0.79
C THR A 91 15.86 -31.88 2.30
N ILE A 92 15.22 -31.00 3.06
CA ILE A 92 14.97 -31.19 4.49
C ILE A 92 14.09 -32.43 4.75
N LYS A 93 13.07 -32.65 3.93
CA LYS A 93 12.24 -33.87 3.98
C LYS A 93 13.09 -35.13 3.74
N GLY A 94 14.00 -35.07 2.77
CA GLY A 94 14.93 -36.16 2.47
C GLY A 94 15.87 -36.48 3.61
N TRP A 95 16.16 -35.55 4.51
CA TRP A 95 16.93 -35.76 5.71
C TRP A 95 16.09 -36.34 6.87
N GLY A 96 14.79 -36.50 6.69
CA GLY A 96 13.87 -36.98 7.73
C GLY A 96 13.46 -35.93 8.75
N GLU A 97 13.72 -34.62 8.48
CA GLU A 97 13.26 -33.53 9.32
C GLU A 97 11.93 -32.96 8.86
N ASP A 98 11.22 -32.30 9.79
CA ASP A 98 9.94 -31.63 9.52
C ASP A 98 10.20 -30.20 9.00
N PRO A 99 9.88 -29.90 7.72
CA PRO A 99 10.06 -28.56 7.19
C PRO A 99 9.25 -27.48 7.89
N SER A 100 8.14 -27.83 8.55
CA SER A 100 7.28 -26.86 9.23
C SER A 100 7.96 -26.16 10.42
N GLU A 101 9.07 -26.70 10.92
CA GLU A 101 9.90 -26.04 11.94
C GLU A 101 10.64 -24.82 11.39
N TYR A 102 10.82 -24.73 10.08
CA TYR A 102 11.65 -23.72 9.41
C TYR A 102 10.88 -22.82 8.45
N VAL A 103 9.78 -23.31 7.86
CA VAL A 103 8.98 -22.59 6.86
C VAL A 103 7.50 -22.73 7.13
N ASP A 104 6.76 -21.64 6.87
CA ASP A 104 5.31 -21.64 6.83
C ASP A 104 4.84 -21.75 5.37
N THR A 105 3.88 -22.63 5.11
CA THR A 105 3.33 -22.81 3.78
C THR A 105 1.96 -22.15 3.68
N THR A 106 1.80 -21.22 2.75
CA THR A 106 0.52 -20.57 2.43
C THR A 106 0.08 -20.94 1.02
N ILE A 107 -1.15 -21.37 0.91
CA ILE A 107 -1.79 -21.67 -0.38
C ILE A 107 -2.47 -20.40 -0.89
N LYS A 108 -2.16 -19.99 -2.12
CA LYS A 108 -2.76 -18.82 -2.77
C LYS A 108 -3.69 -19.27 -3.89
N VAL A 109 -4.88 -18.67 -3.91
CA VAL A 109 -5.88 -18.89 -4.94
C VAL A 109 -5.84 -17.73 -5.96
N GLN A 110 -5.96 -18.07 -7.24
CA GLN A 110 -6.07 -17.09 -8.31
C GLN A 110 -7.53 -16.61 -8.44
N GLU A 111 -7.94 -15.70 -7.56
CA GLU A 111 -9.32 -15.21 -7.46
C GLU A 111 -9.89 -14.71 -8.79
N ARG A 112 -9.08 -14.09 -9.64
CA ARG A 112 -9.53 -13.60 -10.96
C ARG A 112 -10.04 -14.70 -11.90
N LYS A 113 -9.60 -15.94 -11.69
CA LYS A 113 -10.00 -17.10 -12.52
C LYS A 113 -11.09 -17.94 -11.87
N PHE A 114 -11.47 -17.63 -10.64
CA PHE A 114 -12.41 -18.43 -9.87
C PHE A 114 -13.73 -18.66 -10.61
N ASP A 115 -14.33 -17.60 -11.16
CA ASP A 115 -15.60 -17.69 -11.90
C ASP A 115 -15.54 -18.51 -13.18
N ALA A 116 -14.35 -18.64 -13.77
CA ALA A 116 -14.12 -19.46 -14.98
C ALA A 116 -13.85 -20.94 -14.69
N TRP A 117 -13.71 -21.32 -13.43
CA TRP A 117 -13.47 -22.71 -13.06
C TRP A 117 -14.73 -23.57 -13.21
N PRO A 118 -14.58 -24.89 -13.44
CA PRO A 118 -15.71 -25.81 -13.40
C PRO A 118 -16.46 -25.72 -12.06
N SER A 119 -17.79 -25.87 -12.10
CA SER A 119 -18.65 -25.73 -10.92
C SER A 119 -18.24 -26.66 -9.77
N ALA A 120 -17.85 -27.89 -10.07
CA ALA A 120 -17.38 -28.85 -9.06
C ALA A 120 -16.15 -28.35 -8.31
N ILE A 121 -15.23 -27.68 -8.98
CA ILE A 121 -14.03 -27.08 -8.37
C ILE A 121 -14.42 -25.87 -7.54
N ARG A 122 -15.28 -24.98 -8.07
CA ARG A 122 -15.76 -23.83 -7.31
C ARG A 122 -16.47 -24.22 -6.02
N ASP A 123 -17.34 -25.20 -6.09
CA ASP A 123 -18.08 -25.72 -4.93
C ASP A 123 -17.15 -26.26 -3.85
N LEU A 124 -16.04 -26.87 -4.24
CA LEU A 124 -15.02 -27.36 -3.31
C LEU A 124 -14.31 -26.24 -2.57
N PHE A 125 -14.04 -25.11 -3.23
CA PHE A 125 -13.33 -23.96 -2.67
C PHE A 125 -14.24 -22.95 -1.96
N GLU A 126 -15.55 -22.94 -2.27
CA GLU A 126 -16.51 -21.97 -1.76
C GLU A 126 -16.54 -21.87 -0.21
N PRO A 127 -16.48 -22.95 0.56
CA PRO A 127 -16.45 -22.87 2.03
C PRO A 127 -15.25 -22.10 2.60
N ALA A 128 -14.14 -22.01 1.87
CA ALA A 128 -12.94 -21.29 2.26
C ALA A 128 -12.95 -19.83 1.78
N ARG A 129 -13.91 -19.45 0.94
CA ARG A 129 -13.99 -18.13 0.31
C ARG A 129 -14.94 -17.22 1.09
N THR A 130 -14.42 -16.05 1.51
CA THR A 130 -15.23 -15.00 2.13
C THR A 130 -15.07 -13.72 1.32
N VAL A 131 -16.19 -13.19 0.83
CA VAL A 131 -16.23 -11.90 0.14
C VAL A 131 -16.54 -10.80 1.15
N LYS A 132 -15.68 -9.82 1.25
CA LYS A 132 -15.86 -8.63 2.10
C LYS A 132 -15.83 -7.38 1.23
N THR A 133 -16.63 -6.39 1.59
CA THR A 133 -16.59 -5.09 0.95
C THR A 133 -15.43 -4.25 1.49
N GLY A 134 -14.71 -3.60 0.60
CA GLY A 134 -13.68 -2.63 0.97
C GLY A 134 -14.27 -1.22 1.20
N LYS A 135 -13.39 -0.27 1.52
CA LYS A 135 -13.76 1.13 1.63
C LYS A 135 -14.22 1.67 0.27
N PRO A 136 -15.40 2.31 0.18
CA PRO A 136 -15.86 2.91 -1.08
C PRO A 136 -14.89 3.97 -1.59
N LYS A 137 -14.75 4.04 -2.91
CA LYS A 137 -14.03 5.10 -3.61
C LYS A 137 -15.03 5.96 -4.34
N PHE A 138 -14.82 7.26 -4.32
CA PHE A 138 -15.71 8.23 -4.96
C PHE A 138 -14.96 9.01 -6.02
N ASP A 139 -15.47 8.98 -7.24
CA ASP A 139 -14.99 9.80 -8.36
C ASP A 139 -16.18 10.67 -8.83
N VAL A 140 -16.00 11.97 -8.85
CA VAL A 140 -17.03 12.92 -9.23
C VAL A 140 -16.67 13.53 -10.57
N ALA A 141 -17.59 13.45 -11.54
CA ALA A 141 -17.44 14.05 -12.86
C ALA A 141 -18.78 14.60 -13.35
N LEU A 142 -18.72 15.54 -14.30
CA LEU A 142 -19.91 16.04 -14.95
C LEU A 142 -20.63 14.90 -15.68
N ALA A 143 -21.96 14.86 -15.56
CA ALA A 143 -22.78 13.91 -16.30
C ALA A 143 -22.62 14.14 -17.82
N LYS A 144 -22.44 13.05 -18.58
CA LYS A 144 -22.45 13.14 -20.03
C LYS A 144 -23.84 13.51 -20.50
N LYS A 145 -23.95 14.56 -21.36
CA LYS A 145 -25.19 14.83 -22.06
C LYS A 145 -25.46 13.66 -23.02
N GLU A 146 -26.65 13.04 -22.92
CA GLU A 146 -27.09 12.10 -23.93
C GLU A 146 -27.18 12.83 -25.28
N ALA A 147 -26.63 12.23 -26.33
CA ALA A 147 -26.85 12.71 -27.68
C ALA A 147 -28.36 12.60 -28.02
N ALA A 148 -28.98 13.73 -28.28
CA ALA A 148 -30.37 13.77 -28.67
C ALA A 148 -30.56 13.12 -30.04
#